data_ec0c45bb20e38da089c64baabab8fe30
#
_entry.id   ec0c45bb20e38da089c64baabab8fe30
#
_cell.length_a   1.000
_cell.length_b   1.000
_cell.length_c   1.000
_cell.angle_alpha   90.00
_cell.angle_beta   90.00
_cell.angle_gamma   90.00
#
_symmetry.space_group_name_H-M   'P 1'
#
loop_
_entity.id
_entity.type
_entity.pdbx_description
1 polymer ?
#
loop_
_entity_poly.entity_id
_entity_poly.type
_entity_poly.pdbx_seq_one_letter_code
_entity_poly.pdbx_strand_id
1 'polypeptide(L)'
;MVKVKICGICHESEIAIMNELVPDFVGFVFARKSRHFVSPEHASYLRSKLKPGIKSVGVFTNESLQGVAMCVETAGLSMVQLHGDETGEYIAALREYIRCPIMKVYKVAKPIDAEKALYSTADYVMLDGGNAGDGKTFDWSMLGRMRRKFFLSGGLNPDNIQQALLLDPQPYALNTNSGVEAHRTKDFRKVMKFIQTVKSFNKSGSR
;
A
#
# COMPACT_ATOMS: atom_id res chain seq x y z
N MET A 1 12.59 7.55 8.97
CA MET A 1 11.18 7.55 9.45
C MET A 1 10.36 6.61 8.59
N VAL A 2 9.69 5.65 9.22
CA VAL A 2 8.78 4.69 8.56
C VAL A 2 7.45 5.38 8.27
N LYS A 3 6.87 5.14 7.10
CA LYS A 3 5.60 5.70 6.64
C LYS A 3 4.45 4.72 6.80
N VAL A 4 3.21 5.23 6.72
CA VAL A 4 1.99 4.41 6.83
C VAL A 4 1.15 4.53 5.56
N LYS A 5 0.71 3.37 5.04
CA LYS A 5 -0.29 3.25 4.00
C LYS A 5 -1.52 2.49 4.51
N ILE A 6 -2.70 3.10 4.39
CA ILE A 6 -4.00 2.46 4.65
C ILE A 6 -4.67 2.18 3.31
N CYS A 7 -4.86 0.90 3.00
CA CYS A 7 -5.36 0.46 1.70
C CYS A 7 -6.86 0.12 1.75
N GLY A 8 -7.53 0.11 0.59
CA GLY A 8 -8.91 -0.33 0.45
C GLY A 8 -9.94 0.68 0.96
N ILE A 9 -9.68 1.97 0.78
CA ILE A 9 -10.63 3.04 1.07
C ILE A 9 -11.70 3.05 0.00
N CYS A 10 -12.97 2.94 0.42
CA CYS A 10 -14.10 2.89 -0.49
C CYS A 10 -15.35 3.65 0.00
N HIS A 11 -15.33 4.19 1.22
CA HIS A 11 -16.44 4.93 1.82
C HIS A 11 -16.03 6.32 2.30
N GLU A 12 -16.95 7.27 2.26
CA GLU A 12 -16.69 8.64 2.72
C GLU A 12 -16.39 8.70 4.24
N SER A 13 -17.04 7.84 5.03
CA SER A 13 -16.74 7.72 6.46
C SER A 13 -15.29 7.33 6.75
N GLU A 14 -14.65 6.57 5.86
CA GLU A 14 -13.25 6.21 5.97
C GLU A 14 -12.33 7.39 5.65
N ILE A 15 -12.74 8.29 4.74
CA ILE A 15 -12.02 9.54 4.46
C ILE A 15 -11.97 10.43 5.70
N ALA A 16 -13.05 10.51 6.47
CA ALA A 16 -13.06 11.26 7.74
C ALA A 16 -11.99 10.72 8.70
N ILE A 17 -11.87 9.39 8.84
CA ILE A 17 -10.83 8.74 9.64
C ILE A 17 -9.42 9.08 9.10
N MET A 18 -9.22 9.01 7.78
CA MET A 18 -7.91 9.33 7.18
C MET A 18 -7.54 10.80 7.41
N ASN A 19 -8.51 11.71 7.31
CA ASN A 19 -8.28 13.13 7.54
C ASN A 19 -7.96 13.47 9.00
N GLU A 20 -8.50 12.73 9.97
CA GLU A 20 -8.19 12.93 11.38
C GLU A 20 -6.79 12.36 11.73
N LEU A 21 -6.47 11.16 11.25
CA LEU A 21 -5.28 10.42 11.65
C LEU A 21 -4.06 10.68 10.76
N VAL A 22 -4.27 11.20 9.57
CA VAL A 22 -3.26 11.64 8.58
C VAL A 22 -2.18 10.57 8.34
N PRO A 23 -2.51 9.46 7.65
CA PRO A 23 -1.51 8.54 7.11
C PRO A 23 -0.75 9.19 5.94
N ASP A 24 0.43 8.66 5.59
CA ASP A 24 1.18 9.15 4.41
C ASP A 24 0.51 8.78 3.09
N PHE A 25 -0.13 7.61 3.04
CA PHE A 25 -0.75 7.09 1.82
C PHE A 25 -2.12 6.47 2.13
N VAL A 26 -3.06 6.61 1.18
CA VAL A 26 -4.31 5.83 1.12
C VAL A 26 -4.38 5.08 -0.20
N GLY A 27 -4.98 3.89 -0.20
CA GLY A 27 -5.13 3.06 -1.39
C GLY A 27 -6.58 2.95 -1.85
N PHE A 28 -6.83 3.23 -3.14
CA PHE A 28 -8.08 2.99 -3.86
C PHE A 28 -7.91 1.77 -4.76
N VAL A 29 -8.82 0.79 -4.69
CA VAL A 29 -8.68 -0.49 -5.39
C VAL A 29 -9.55 -0.50 -6.64
N PHE A 30 -8.91 -0.61 -7.82
CA PHE A 30 -9.58 -0.65 -9.13
C PHE A 30 -9.76 -2.08 -9.67
N ALA A 31 -9.34 -3.09 -8.92
CA ALA A 31 -9.57 -4.50 -9.27
C ALA A 31 -11.05 -4.88 -9.04
N ARG A 32 -11.82 -5.09 -10.11
CA ARG A 32 -13.29 -5.32 -10.08
C ARG A 32 -13.74 -6.48 -9.19
N LYS A 33 -12.88 -7.50 -9.02
CA LYS A 33 -13.16 -8.66 -8.15
C LYS A 33 -12.93 -8.38 -6.66
N SER A 34 -12.37 -7.22 -6.31
CA SER A 34 -12.12 -6.84 -4.92
C SER A 34 -13.39 -6.36 -4.24
N ARG A 35 -13.58 -6.73 -2.99
CA ARG A 35 -14.65 -6.17 -2.15
C ARG A 35 -14.47 -4.67 -1.85
N HIS A 36 -13.27 -4.13 -2.07
CA HIS A 36 -12.94 -2.72 -1.90
C HIS A 36 -12.88 -1.98 -3.25
N PHE A 37 -13.49 -2.56 -4.28
CA PHE A 37 -13.50 -1.92 -5.60
C PHE A 37 -14.18 -0.55 -5.53
N VAL A 38 -13.55 0.43 -6.19
CA VAL A 38 -14.13 1.75 -6.46
C VAL A 38 -13.99 2.09 -7.93
N SER A 39 -14.98 2.82 -8.50
CA SER A 39 -14.82 3.37 -9.85
C SER A 39 -13.84 4.56 -9.85
N PRO A 40 -13.25 4.92 -10.99
CA PRO A 40 -12.37 6.09 -11.11
C PRO A 40 -13.04 7.38 -10.63
N GLU A 41 -14.33 7.57 -10.96
CA GLU A 41 -15.12 8.74 -10.57
C GLU A 41 -15.35 8.77 -9.05
N HIS A 42 -15.67 7.62 -8.46
CA HIS A 42 -15.84 7.53 -7.01
C HIS A 42 -14.52 7.76 -6.26
N ALA A 43 -13.42 7.22 -6.77
CA ALA A 43 -12.07 7.48 -6.23
C ALA A 43 -11.70 8.96 -6.34
N SER A 44 -12.03 9.62 -7.47
CA SER A 44 -11.86 11.06 -7.66
C SER A 44 -12.63 11.86 -6.60
N TYR A 45 -13.90 11.52 -6.39
CA TYR A 45 -14.75 12.13 -5.37
C TYR A 45 -14.16 11.95 -3.96
N LEU A 46 -13.80 10.72 -3.58
CA LEU A 46 -13.20 10.44 -2.27
C LEU A 46 -11.88 11.19 -2.08
N ARG A 47 -11.03 11.17 -3.12
CA ARG A 47 -9.74 11.87 -3.09
C ARG A 47 -9.89 13.38 -2.91
N SER A 48 -10.89 13.99 -3.55
CA SER A 48 -11.13 15.44 -3.43
C SER A 48 -11.40 15.90 -2.00
N LYS A 49 -11.84 14.97 -1.14
CA LYS A 49 -12.11 15.21 0.29
C LYS A 49 -10.91 14.92 1.21
N LEU A 50 -9.81 14.37 0.69
CA LEU A 50 -8.61 14.12 1.48
C LEU A 50 -7.88 15.42 1.81
N LYS A 51 -7.37 15.52 3.03
CA LYS A 51 -6.48 16.61 3.43
C LYS A 51 -5.22 16.64 2.55
N PRO A 52 -4.70 17.84 2.24
CA PRO A 52 -3.40 17.98 1.59
C PRO A 52 -2.30 17.21 2.32
N GLY A 53 -1.40 16.58 1.56
CA GLY A 53 -0.29 15.78 2.10
C GLY A 53 -0.55 14.28 2.14
N ILE A 54 -1.82 13.82 2.18
CA ILE A 54 -2.15 12.40 2.05
C ILE A 54 -2.08 11.99 0.58
N LYS A 55 -1.19 11.06 0.24
CA LYS A 55 -0.99 10.61 -1.14
C LYS A 55 -1.96 9.49 -1.50
N SER A 56 -2.61 9.60 -2.66
CA SER A 56 -3.52 8.57 -3.20
C SER A 56 -2.77 7.55 -4.04
N VAL A 57 -2.99 6.27 -3.79
CA VAL A 57 -2.40 5.13 -4.51
C VAL A 57 -3.49 4.31 -5.17
N GLY A 58 -3.46 4.20 -6.51
CA GLY A 58 -4.37 3.31 -7.23
C GLY A 58 -3.81 1.89 -7.27
N VAL A 59 -4.61 0.91 -6.88
CA VAL A 59 -4.24 -0.52 -6.87
C VAL A 59 -4.90 -1.23 -8.03
N PHE A 60 -4.08 -1.82 -8.89
CA PHE A 60 -4.49 -2.50 -10.12
C PHE A 60 -4.03 -3.96 -10.11
N THR A 61 -4.74 -4.81 -10.84
CA THR A 61 -4.40 -6.22 -11.02
C THR A 61 -4.64 -6.61 -12.47
N ASN A 62 -3.57 -6.77 -13.24
CA ASN A 62 -3.58 -7.16 -14.65
C ASN A 62 -4.52 -6.28 -15.50
N GLU A 63 -4.53 -4.96 -15.23
CA GLU A 63 -5.32 -3.99 -16.00
C GLU A 63 -4.56 -3.57 -17.27
N SER A 64 -5.28 -3.11 -18.30
CA SER A 64 -4.67 -2.57 -19.52
C SER A 64 -3.92 -1.27 -19.24
N LEU A 65 -2.90 -0.94 -20.06
CA LEU A 65 -2.13 0.30 -19.93
C LEU A 65 -3.04 1.53 -19.98
N GLN A 66 -3.98 1.54 -20.94
CA GLN A 66 -4.96 2.61 -21.12
C GLN A 66 -5.92 2.70 -19.93
N GLY A 67 -6.36 1.54 -19.39
CA GLY A 67 -7.23 1.50 -18.21
C GLY A 67 -6.56 2.09 -16.97
N VAL A 68 -5.26 1.76 -16.72
CA VAL A 68 -4.48 2.36 -15.65
C VAL A 68 -4.33 3.87 -15.86
N ALA A 69 -3.96 4.30 -17.09
CA ALA A 69 -3.75 5.71 -17.41
C ALA A 69 -5.04 6.53 -17.19
N MET A 70 -6.17 6.03 -17.68
CA MET A 70 -7.48 6.65 -17.48
C MET A 70 -7.81 6.81 -15.99
N CYS A 71 -7.59 5.77 -15.17
CA CYS A 71 -7.82 5.85 -13.73
C CYS A 71 -6.89 6.86 -13.05
N VAL A 72 -5.61 6.93 -13.48
CA VAL A 72 -4.64 7.90 -12.95
C VAL A 72 -5.11 9.32 -13.21
N GLU A 73 -5.55 9.61 -14.44
CA GLU A 73 -6.04 10.93 -14.84
C GLU A 73 -7.35 11.28 -14.13
N THR A 74 -8.37 10.42 -14.24
CA THR A 74 -9.71 10.68 -13.68
C THR A 74 -9.68 10.84 -12.16
N ALA A 75 -8.99 9.94 -11.45
CA ALA A 75 -8.90 9.99 -10.00
C ALA A 75 -7.76 10.86 -9.47
N GLY A 76 -6.88 11.39 -10.34
CA GLY A 76 -5.73 12.22 -9.96
C GLY A 76 -4.77 11.52 -9.01
N LEU A 77 -4.41 10.26 -9.30
CA LEU A 77 -3.63 9.43 -8.41
C LEU A 77 -2.18 9.91 -8.26
N SER A 78 -1.65 9.81 -7.06
CA SER A 78 -0.25 10.18 -6.74
C SER A 78 0.75 9.05 -7.00
N MET A 79 0.27 7.81 -7.15
CA MET A 79 1.09 6.61 -7.35
C MET A 79 0.23 5.47 -7.88
N VAL A 80 0.81 4.60 -8.69
CA VAL A 80 0.21 3.34 -9.16
C VAL A 80 0.84 2.17 -8.41
N GLN A 81 0.00 1.24 -7.93
CA GLN A 81 0.41 -0.05 -7.36
C GLN A 81 -0.08 -1.18 -8.25
N LEU A 82 0.85 -1.94 -8.80
CA LEU A 82 0.61 -3.11 -9.64
C LEU A 82 0.65 -4.37 -8.77
N HIS A 83 -0.49 -5.04 -8.61
CA HIS A 83 -0.68 -6.15 -7.67
C HIS A 83 -1.02 -7.49 -8.38
N GLY A 84 -0.88 -7.53 -9.68
CA GLY A 84 -1.05 -8.74 -10.52
C GLY A 84 0.29 -9.33 -10.97
N ASP A 85 0.32 -9.82 -12.21
CA ASP A 85 1.47 -10.47 -12.82
C ASP A 85 2.19 -9.54 -13.81
N GLU A 86 2.00 -8.22 -13.68
CA GLU A 86 2.59 -7.21 -14.56
C GLU A 86 4.11 -7.33 -14.57
N THR A 87 4.68 -7.44 -15.78
CA THR A 87 6.12 -7.64 -16.02
C THR A 87 6.91 -6.34 -16.04
N GLY A 88 8.25 -6.44 -16.19
CA GLY A 88 9.12 -5.28 -16.38
C GLY A 88 8.81 -4.54 -17.68
N GLU A 89 8.45 -5.27 -18.76
CA GLU A 89 8.03 -4.69 -20.03
C GLU A 89 6.72 -3.91 -19.88
N TYR A 90 5.76 -4.45 -19.12
CA TYR A 90 4.53 -3.73 -18.81
C TYR A 90 4.82 -2.42 -18.07
N ILE A 91 5.71 -2.46 -17.06
CA ILE A 91 6.11 -1.26 -16.30
C ILE A 91 6.77 -0.23 -17.22
N ALA A 92 7.67 -0.66 -18.12
CA ALA A 92 8.32 0.21 -19.09
C ALA A 92 7.30 0.87 -20.03
N ALA A 93 6.37 0.08 -20.57
CA ALA A 93 5.31 0.59 -21.44
C ALA A 93 4.35 1.54 -20.69
N LEU A 94 4.01 1.25 -19.43
CA LEU A 94 3.12 2.11 -18.63
C LEU A 94 3.72 3.50 -18.40
N ARG A 95 5.04 3.64 -18.33
CA ARG A 95 5.73 4.93 -18.15
C ARG A 95 5.53 5.90 -19.32
N GLU A 96 5.15 5.40 -20.50
CA GLU A 96 4.81 6.24 -21.64
C GLU A 96 3.44 6.94 -21.43
N TYR A 97 2.57 6.37 -20.60
CA TYR A 97 1.21 6.86 -20.35
C TYR A 97 1.06 7.66 -19.06
N ILE A 98 1.88 7.41 -18.03
CA ILE A 98 1.74 8.05 -16.72
C ILE A 98 3.06 8.65 -16.24
N ARG A 99 2.96 9.69 -15.39
CA ARG A 99 4.13 10.37 -14.80
C ARG A 99 4.30 10.10 -13.30
N CYS A 100 3.27 9.57 -12.65
CA CYS A 100 3.35 9.26 -11.22
C CYS A 100 4.20 7.98 -10.98
N PRO A 101 4.83 7.84 -9.80
CA PRO A 101 5.62 6.66 -9.45
C PRO A 101 4.82 5.37 -9.52
N ILE A 102 5.52 4.28 -9.89
CA ILE A 102 4.97 2.92 -9.98
C ILE A 102 5.54 2.08 -8.85
N MET A 103 4.68 1.38 -8.13
CA MET A 103 5.02 0.37 -7.12
C MET A 103 4.61 -1.00 -7.64
N LYS A 104 5.53 -1.99 -7.61
CA LYS A 104 5.24 -3.38 -7.95
C LYS A 104 5.16 -4.22 -6.68
N VAL A 105 4.09 -5.00 -6.54
CA VAL A 105 3.92 -5.95 -5.45
C VAL A 105 4.54 -7.29 -5.80
N TYR A 106 5.29 -7.86 -4.87
CA TYR A 106 5.86 -9.20 -4.91
C TYR A 106 5.28 -10.02 -3.78
N LYS A 107 4.61 -11.12 -4.11
CA LYS A 107 4.15 -12.10 -3.12
C LYS A 107 5.35 -12.90 -2.63
N VAL A 108 5.57 -12.91 -1.32
CA VAL A 108 6.71 -13.58 -0.69
C VAL A 108 6.23 -14.86 -0.02
N ALA A 109 6.48 -15.99 -0.66
CA ALA A 109 6.29 -17.32 -0.12
C ALA A 109 7.63 -18.03 0.15
N LYS A 110 8.69 -17.60 -0.53
CA LYS A 110 10.06 -18.14 -0.45
C LYS A 110 11.08 -16.99 -0.49
N PRO A 111 12.30 -17.17 0.04
CA PRO A 111 13.34 -16.11 0.01
C PRO A 111 13.62 -15.56 -1.38
N ILE A 112 13.60 -16.39 -2.43
CA ILE A 112 13.83 -15.97 -3.82
C ILE A 112 12.78 -14.94 -4.31
N ASP A 113 11.58 -14.94 -3.73
CA ASP A 113 10.55 -13.99 -4.15
C ASP A 113 10.87 -12.57 -3.67
N ALA A 114 11.46 -12.43 -2.48
CA ALA A 114 11.99 -11.15 -2.00
C ALA A 114 13.21 -10.72 -2.84
N GLU A 115 14.06 -11.65 -3.27
CA GLU A 115 15.21 -11.35 -4.14
C GLU A 115 14.78 -10.80 -5.51
N LYS A 116 13.70 -11.32 -6.10
CA LYS A 116 13.14 -10.79 -7.37
C LYS A 116 12.80 -9.31 -7.27
N ALA A 117 12.33 -8.85 -6.12
CA ALA A 117 12.00 -7.45 -5.91
C ALA A 117 13.23 -6.53 -6.00
N LEU A 118 14.45 -7.02 -5.74
CA LEU A 118 15.68 -6.23 -5.87
C LEU A 118 15.93 -5.76 -7.31
N TYR A 119 15.53 -6.57 -8.29
CA TYR A 119 15.75 -6.33 -9.72
C TYR A 119 14.55 -5.67 -10.42
N SER A 120 13.54 -5.28 -9.64
CA SER A 120 12.36 -4.60 -10.18
C SER A 120 12.71 -3.25 -10.81
N THR A 121 12.14 -2.96 -11.98
CA THR A 121 12.24 -1.66 -12.65
C THR A 121 11.26 -0.62 -12.11
N ALA A 122 10.36 -1.00 -11.17
CA ALA A 122 9.44 -0.08 -10.51
C ALA A 122 10.18 0.88 -9.56
N ASP A 123 9.60 2.06 -9.30
CA ASP A 123 10.17 3.06 -8.38
C ASP A 123 10.16 2.58 -6.94
N TYR A 124 9.11 1.85 -6.56
CA TYR A 124 8.96 1.20 -5.27
C TYR A 124 8.60 -0.27 -5.45
N VAL A 125 8.91 -1.06 -4.43
CA VAL A 125 8.41 -2.44 -4.32
C VAL A 125 7.61 -2.59 -3.05
N MET A 126 6.63 -3.49 -3.10
CA MET A 126 5.89 -3.93 -1.91
C MET A 126 6.08 -5.44 -1.77
N LEU A 127 6.42 -5.87 -0.58
CA LEU A 127 6.55 -7.28 -0.22
C LEU A 127 5.31 -7.68 0.59
N ASP A 128 4.56 -8.65 0.07
CA ASP A 128 3.25 -9.07 0.61
C ASP A 128 3.22 -10.58 0.84
N GLY A 129 2.73 -11.02 1.99
CA GLY A 129 2.61 -12.44 2.33
C GLY A 129 1.59 -13.22 1.49
N GLY A 130 0.83 -12.55 0.65
CA GLY A 130 -0.08 -13.18 -0.32
C GLY A 130 -1.39 -13.73 0.24
N ASN A 131 -1.53 -13.89 1.53
CA ASN A 131 -2.75 -14.40 2.17
C ASN A 131 -3.65 -13.25 2.58
N ALA A 132 -4.40 -12.72 1.62
CA ALA A 132 -5.31 -11.61 1.88
C ALA A 132 -6.39 -12.02 2.89
N GLY A 133 -6.38 -11.40 4.08
CA GLY A 133 -7.49 -11.45 5.04
C GLY A 133 -7.37 -12.49 6.16
N ASP A 134 -6.38 -13.38 6.17
CA ASP A 134 -6.16 -14.34 7.26
C ASP A 134 -5.40 -13.78 8.47
N GLY A 135 -4.93 -12.53 8.36
CA GLY A 135 -4.21 -11.83 9.43
C GLY A 135 -2.80 -12.39 9.72
N LYS A 136 -2.33 -13.37 8.94
CA LYS A 136 -1.01 -13.97 9.11
C LYS A 136 0.04 -13.21 8.30
N THR A 137 1.18 -12.98 8.91
CA THR A 137 2.37 -12.45 8.24
C THR A 137 3.16 -13.59 7.62
N PHE A 138 3.94 -13.29 6.58
CA PHE A 138 4.97 -14.24 6.13
C PHE A 138 6.20 -14.17 7.06
N ASP A 139 7.09 -15.11 6.91
CA ASP A 139 8.34 -15.12 7.67
C ASP A 139 9.25 -13.97 7.21
N TRP A 140 9.37 -12.93 8.02
CA TRP A 140 10.15 -11.73 7.72
C TRP A 140 11.66 -11.95 7.69
N SER A 141 12.18 -13.12 8.14
CA SER A 141 13.59 -13.47 7.96
C SER A 141 13.97 -13.54 6.47
N MET A 142 13.00 -13.76 5.58
CA MET A 142 13.17 -13.74 4.12
C MET A 142 13.57 -12.37 3.56
N LEU A 143 13.45 -11.28 4.35
CA LEU A 143 13.80 -9.92 3.95
C LEU A 143 15.31 -9.61 4.05
N GLY A 144 16.12 -10.48 4.64
CA GLY A 144 17.50 -10.22 5.08
C GLY A 144 18.47 -9.64 4.05
N ARG A 145 18.17 -9.70 2.75
CA ARG A 145 18.99 -9.13 1.66
C ARG A 145 18.39 -7.90 0.99
N MET A 146 17.24 -7.41 1.48
CA MET A 146 16.57 -6.25 0.89
C MET A 146 17.40 -4.98 1.10
N ARG A 147 17.84 -4.34 0.01
CA ARG A 147 18.70 -3.15 0.04
C ARG A 147 18.09 -1.92 -0.62
N ARG A 148 16.81 -2.02 -1.04
CA ARG A 148 16.07 -0.91 -1.61
C ARG A 148 14.87 -0.54 -0.74
N LYS A 149 14.33 0.67 -0.93
CA LYS A 149 13.11 1.10 -0.25
C LYS A 149 11.96 0.17 -0.61
N PHE A 150 11.31 -0.42 0.39
CA PHE A 150 10.19 -1.31 0.21
C PHE A 150 9.02 -1.00 1.15
N PHE A 151 7.83 -1.30 0.70
CA PHE A 151 6.63 -1.34 1.52
C PHE A 151 6.47 -2.77 2.05
N LEU A 152 6.19 -2.92 3.33
CA LEU A 152 5.85 -4.21 3.93
C LEU A 152 4.34 -4.33 4.02
N SER A 153 3.80 -5.46 3.58
CA SER A 153 2.37 -5.80 3.56
C SER A 153 2.14 -7.26 3.95
N GLY A 154 0.88 -7.65 4.08
CA GLY A 154 0.48 -9.02 4.44
C GLY A 154 0.30 -9.18 5.95
N GLY A 155 -0.96 -9.23 6.39
CA GLY A 155 -1.34 -9.52 7.77
C GLY A 155 -1.00 -8.45 8.82
N LEU A 156 -0.48 -7.28 8.41
CA LEU A 156 -0.14 -6.21 9.36
C LEU A 156 -1.39 -5.64 10.04
N ASN A 157 -1.31 -5.53 11.36
CA ASN A 157 -2.38 -5.06 12.24
C ASN A 157 -1.80 -4.38 13.48
N PRO A 158 -2.62 -3.77 14.36
CA PRO A 158 -2.13 -3.07 15.55
C PRO A 158 -1.38 -3.92 16.58
N ASP A 159 -1.46 -5.26 16.50
CA ASP A 159 -0.84 -6.13 17.51
C ASP A 159 0.54 -6.66 17.07
N ASN A 160 0.81 -6.68 15.75
CA ASN A 160 2.10 -7.14 15.21
C ASN A 160 2.99 -6.02 14.63
N ILE A 161 2.47 -4.78 14.53
CA ILE A 161 3.19 -3.68 13.89
C ILE A 161 4.51 -3.31 14.60
N GLN A 162 4.60 -3.48 15.92
CA GLN A 162 5.83 -3.21 16.65
C GLN A 162 6.97 -4.11 16.19
N GLN A 163 6.69 -5.40 15.92
CA GLN A 163 7.68 -6.33 15.40
C GLN A 163 8.14 -5.91 14.00
N ALA A 164 7.21 -5.46 13.13
CA ALA A 164 7.54 -4.96 11.80
C ALA A 164 8.43 -3.71 11.82
N LEU A 165 8.32 -2.87 12.84
CA LEU A 165 9.14 -1.67 13.01
C LEU A 165 10.59 -1.97 13.43
N LEU A 166 10.83 -3.14 14.04
CA LEU A 166 12.15 -3.58 14.50
C LEU A 166 12.91 -4.40 13.45
N LEU A 167 12.37 -4.56 12.26
CA LEU A 167 13.02 -5.31 11.18
C LEU A 167 14.30 -4.62 10.68
N ASP A 168 15.27 -5.44 10.35
CA ASP A 168 16.47 -5.06 9.60
C ASP A 168 16.55 -5.97 8.35
N PRO A 169 16.47 -5.40 7.14
CA PRO A 169 16.33 -3.98 6.82
C PRO A 169 14.94 -3.39 7.18
N GLN A 170 14.95 -2.13 7.62
CA GLN A 170 13.72 -1.43 8.02
C GLN A 170 12.86 -1.08 6.80
N PRO A 171 11.54 -1.37 6.83
CA PRO A 171 10.62 -0.96 5.77
C PRO A 171 10.56 0.57 5.59
N TYR A 172 10.45 1.02 4.35
CA TYR A 172 10.15 2.41 4.03
C TYR A 172 8.73 2.80 4.48
N ALA A 173 7.77 1.87 4.32
CA ALA A 173 6.39 2.05 4.73
C ALA A 173 5.75 0.72 5.15
N LEU A 174 4.80 0.78 6.07
CA LEU A 174 3.95 -0.33 6.48
C LEU A 174 2.57 -0.15 5.88
N ASN A 175 2.09 -1.18 5.16
CA ASN A 175 0.77 -1.19 4.51
C ASN A 175 -0.17 -2.14 5.24
N THR A 176 -1.36 -1.65 5.57
CA THR A 176 -2.44 -2.48 6.09
C THR A 176 -3.74 -2.23 5.33
N ASN A 177 -4.61 -3.23 5.31
CA ASN A 177 -5.96 -3.15 4.75
C ASN A 177 -6.96 -3.74 5.77
N SER A 178 -7.19 -5.06 5.73
CA SER A 178 -8.12 -5.77 6.61
C SER A 178 -7.70 -5.77 8.08
N GLY A 179 -6.39 -5.64 8.37
CA GLY A 179 -5.85 -5.61 9.74
C GLY A 179 -6.36 -4.44 10.59
N VAL A 180 -6.91 -3.41 9.96
CA VAL A 180 -7.50 -2.25 10.64
C VAL A 180 -9.01 -2.10 10.37
N GLU A 181 -9.67 -3.19 9.98
CA GLU A 181 -11.12 -3.24 9.76
C GLU A 181 -11.88 -3.85 10.93
N ALA A 182 -13.12 -3.38 11.09
CA ALA A 182 -14.19 -4.05 11.81
C ALA A 182 -15.43 -4.03 10.90
N HIS A 183 -16.16 -5.15 10.83
CA HIS A 183 -17.34 -5.27 9.97
C HIS A 183 -17.14 -4.83 8.51
N ARG A 184 -15.93 -5.13 7.96
CA ARG A 184 -15.52 -4.82 6.58
C ARG A 184 -15.29 -3.34 6.26
N THR A 185 -15.25 -2.46 7.24
CA THR A 185 -14.93 -1.03 7.11
C THR A 185 -13.76 -0.67 8.00
N LYS A 186 -13.05 0.44 7.72
CA LYS A 186 -11.93 0.89 8.56
C LYS A 186 -12.43 1.28 9.94
N ASP A 187 -11.87 0.66 10.96
CA ASP A 187 -12.16 0.96 12.36
C ASP A 187 -11.24 2.07 12.86
N PHE A 188 -11.84 3.15 13.37
CA PHE A 188 -11.10 4.31 13.85
C PHE A 188 -10.02 3.95 14.89
N ARG A 189 -10.37 3.13 15.89
CA ARG A 189 -9.45 2.78 17.00
C ARG A 189 -8.28 1.94 16.49
N LYS A 190 -8.54 1.00 15.58
CA LYS A 190 -7.49 0.16 14.98
C LYS A 190 -6.56 0.99 14.10
N VAL A 191 -7.10 1.86 13.24
CA VAL A 191 -6.28 2.76 12.41
C VAL A 191 -5.47 3.71 13.29
N MET A 192 -6.08 4.29 14.32
CA MET A 192 -5.40 5.17 15.28
C MET A 192 -4.24 4.46 15.97
N LYS A 193 -4.47 3.27 16.55
CA LYS A 193 -3.43 2.47 17.22
C LYS A 193 -2.28 2.17 16.25
N PHE A 194 -2.59 1.76 15.00
CA PHE A 194 -1.59 1.46 13.98
C PHE A 194 -0.73 2.68 13.66
N ILE A 195 -1.34 3.82 13.35
CA ILE A 195 -0.62 5.05 12.98
C ILE A 195 0.17 5.61 14.17
N GLN A 196 -0.40 5.63 15.39
CA GLN A 196 0.26 6.15 16.57
C GLN A 196 1.49 5.33 16.95
N THR A 197 1.44 4.00 16.82
CA THR A 197 2.60 3.13 17.06
C THR A 197 3.76 3.49 16.13
N VAL A 198 3.51 3.69 14.84
CA VAL A 198 4.56 4.11 13.88
C VAL A 198 5.08 5.52 14.20
N LYS A 199 4.19 6.47 14.49
CA LYS A 199 4.59 7.86 14.83
C LYS A 199 5.44 7.91 16.10
N SER A 200 5.10 7.11 17.12
CA SER A 200 5.87 7.03 18.38
C SER A 200 7.26 6.42 18.14
N PHE A 201 7.34 5.35 17.36
CA PHE A 201 8.62 4.74 16.98
C PHE A 201 9.53 5.74 16.25
N ASN A 202 8.99 6.49 15.27
CA ASN A 202 9.74 7.49 14.53
C ASN A 202 10.30 8.61 15.44
N LYS A 203 9.59 8.99 16.50
CA LYS A 203 10.03 10.00 17.47
C LYS A 203 11.16 9.47 18.36
N SER A 204 11.13 8.20 18.76
CA SER A 204 12.16 7.61 19.62
C SER A 204 13.47 7.36 18.88
N GLY A 205 13.43 7.08 17.58
CA GLY A 205 14.62 6.88 16.74
C GLY A 205 15.28 8.16 16.22
N SER A 206 14.72 9.33 16.54
CA SER A 206 15.25 10.66 16.14
C SER A 206 16.05 11.35 17.25
N ARG A 207 16.35 10.63 18.33
CA ARG A 207 17.18 11.11 19.46
C ARG A 207 18.60 10.61 19.39
#